data_313dff84460998fd2c088f408ec5f079
#
_entry.id   313dff84460998fd2c088f408ec5f079
#
_cell.length_a   1.000
_cell.length_b   1.000
_cell.length_c   1.000
_cell.angle_alpha   90.00
_cell.angle_beta   90.00
_cell.angle_gamma   90.00
#
_symmetry.space_group_name_H-M   'P 1'
#
loop_
_entity.id
_entity.type
_entity.pdbx_description
1 polymer ?
#
loop_
_entity_poly.entity_id
_entity_poly.type
_entity_poly.pdbx_seq_one_letter_code
_entity_poly.pdbx_strand_id
1 'polypeptide(L)'
;MTNQFFHSQQGAKMSKESLLGRRVLITHADMFMGPVLCEVFSRHGATVIANTDSLLRDDAPAAIVAQAGQIDVLVANLAIPAPTTAATEVSEDEWRDTFAALVDPLPRLFRAVLPAMIERQAGKILVMGSASALRGMKRASTYSAARGAQLAYIQSVGVEVAPHNVQVNAIAQNFVNNPTYFPPEVQANPRFQERLKREVPLGRLVGAEEDAEFAAYLCSESANCFVGQVFPVCGGWVPR
;
A
#
# COMPACT_ATOMS: atom_id res chain seq x y z
N MET A 1 -15.71 -41.59 27.06
CA MET A 1 -15.25 -40.30 27.56
C MET A 1 -15.47 -39.29 26.48
N THR A 2 -16.32 -38.37 26.76
CA THR A 2 -17.19 -37.62 25.85
C THR A 2 -16.53 -36.36 25.32
N ASN A 3 -16.72 -36.12 24.02
CA ASN A 3 -16.55 -34.88 23.29
C ASN A 3 -16.95 -33.62 24.07
N GLN A 4 -15.99 -32.73 24.34
CA GLN A 4 -16.26 -31.35 24.79
C GLN A 4 -15.15 -30.39 24.25
N PHE A 5 -15.01 -30.31 22.92
CA PHE A 5 -14.14 -29.30 22.31
C PHE A 5 -14.72 -28.71 21.02
N PHE A 6 -16.01 -28.37 21.02
CA PHE A 6 -16.59 -27.53 19.97
C PHE A 6 -17.65 -26.62 20.56
N HIS A 7 -17.20 -25.55 21.24
CA HIS A 7 -18.11 -24.44 21.52
C HIS A 7 -17.49 -23.13 21.06
N SER A 8 -18.22 -22.50 20.12
CA SER A 8 -18.21 -21.09 19.72
C SER A 8 -16.90 -20.53 19.16
N GLN A 9 -16.57 -20.87 17.93
CA GLN A 9 -16.01 -19.89 17.02
C GLN A 9 -17.16 -19.18 16.30
N GLN A 10 -17.78 -18.20 16.96
CA GLN A 10 -18.37 -17.09 16.24
C GLN A 10 -17.20 -16.43 15.49
N GLY A 11 -17.17 -16.54 14.17
CA GLY A 11 -16.20 -15.87 13.33
C GLY A 11 -16.19 -14.40 13.72
N ALA A 12 -15.09 -13.93 14.25
CA ALA A 12 -14.89 -12.52 14.55
C ALA A 12 -14.99 -11.77 13.23
N LYS A 13 -16.18 -11.25 12.91
CA LYS A 13 -16.28 -10.15 11.93
C LYS A 13 -15.31 -9.09 12.45
N MET A 14 -14.39 -8.63 11.61
CA MET A 14 -13.59 -7.45 11.94
C MET A 14 -14.55 -6.41 12.52
N SER A 15 -14.27 -5.94 13.73
CA SER A 15 -15.12 -4.91 14.31
C SER A 15 -15.03 -3.68 13.40
N LYS A 16 -16.16 -2.99 13.19
CA LYS A 16 -16.20 -1.74 12.42
C LYS A 16 -15.30 -0.63 12.99
N GLU A 17 -14.61 -0.90 14.08
CA GLU A 17 -13.76 0.03 14.84
C GLU A 17 -12.37 -0.56 15.08
N SER A 18 -11.83 -1.33 14.13
CA SER A 18 -10.54 -2.00 14.29
C SER A 18 -9.33 -1.05 14.41
N LEU A 19 -9.51 0.23 14.08
CA LEU A 19 -8.50 1.30 14.18
C LEU A 19 -8.93 2.43 15.14
N LEU A 20 -9.86 2.15 16.04
CA LEU A 20 -10.38 3.15 16.98
C LEU A 20 -9.24 3.81 17.77
N GLY A 21 -9.19 5.15 17.74
CA GLY A 21 -8.20 5.96 18.44
C GLY A 21 -6.81 5.96 17.81
N ARG A 22 -6.57 5.24 16.71
CA ARG A 22 -5.30 5.29 15.98
C ARG A 22 -5.20 6.53 15.11
N ARG A 23 -4.05 7.20 15.14
CA ARG A 23 -3.71 8.33 14.27
C ARG A 23 -2.99 7.80 13.04
N VAL A 24 -3.61 7.96 11.88
CA VAL A 24 -3.15 7.37 10.62
C VAL A 24 -2.76 8.47 9.64
N LEU A 25 -1.48 8.56 9.30
CA LEU A 25 -1.01 9.42 8.21
C LEU A 25 -1.12 8.68 6.88
N ILE A 26 -1.86 9.25 5.93
CA ILE A 26 -1.98 8.75 4.56
C ILE A 26 -1.37 9.77 3.62
N THR A 27 -0.33 9.40 2.88
CA THR A 27 0.32 10.28 1.88
C THR A 27 -0.44 10.25 0.55
N HIS A 28 -0.36 11.32 -0.26
CA HIS A 28 -1.11 11.48 -1.51
C HIS A 28 -2.59 11.08 -1.33
N ALA A 29 -3.21 11.63 -0.30
CA ALA A 29 -4.55 11.26 0.14
C ALA A 29 -5.66 11.61 -0.88
N ASP A 30 -5.37 12.48 -1.83
CA ASP A 30 -6.25 12.92 -2.92
C ASP A 30 -6.04 12.14 -4.24
N MET A 31 -5.05 11.22 -4.30
CA MET A 31 -4.67 10.53 -5.51
C MET A 31 -4.80 9.01 -5.40
N PHE A 32 -5.03 8.33 -6.53
CA PHE A 32 -5.07 6.86 -6.65
C PHE A 32 -5.97 6.21 -5.59
N MET A 33 -5.39 5.49 -4.63
CA MET A 33 -6.12 4.84 -3.54
C MET A 33 -6.37 5.76 -2.35
N GLY A 34 -5.76 6.95 -2.32
CA GLY A 34 -5.84 7.87 -1.19
C GLY A 34 -7.27 8.16 -0.71
N PRO A 35 -8.21 8.57 -1.59
CA PRO A 35 -9.57 8.89 -1.17
C PRO A 35 -10.29 7.70 -0.50
N VAL A 36 -10.23 6.50 -1.09
CA VAL A 36 -10.90 5.31 -0.52
C VAL A 36 -10.21 4.82 0.75
N LEU A 37 -8.89 4.94 0.85
CA LEU A 37 -8.15 4.65 2.08
C LEU A 37 -8.60 5.59 3.21
N CYS A 38 -8.71 6.89 2.96
CA CYS A 38 -9.18 7.86 3.94
C CYS A 38 -10.60 7.52 4.43
N GLU A 39 -11.50 7.18 3.52
CA GLU A 39 -12.88 6.79 3.84
C GLU A 39 -12.92 5.53 4.70
N VAL A 40 -12.28 4.45 4.25
CA VAL A 40 -12.28 3.16 4.94
C VAL A 40 -11.64 3.25 6.31
N PHE A 41 -10.46 3.88 6.42
CA PHE A 41 -9.78 4.02 7.70
C PHE A 41 -10.58 4.87 8.70
N SER A 42 -11.23 5.95 8.24
CA SER A 42 -12.16 6.74 9.08
C SER A 42 -13.34 5.90 9.55
N ARG A 43 -13.91 5.07 8.68
CA ARG A 43 -15.01 4.16 9.01
C ARG A 43 -14.61 3.09 10.04
N HIS A 44 -13.32 2.73 10.09
CA HIS A 44 -12.74 1.88 11.13
C HIS A 44 -12.33 2.62 12.41
N GLY A 45 -12.71 3.89 12.57
CA GLY A 45 -12.52 4.68 13.79
C GLY A 45 -11.15 5.36 13.91
N ALA A 46 -10.35 5.37 12.83
CA ALA A 46 -9.08 6.07 12.83
C ALA A 46 -9.26 7.60 12.76
N THR A 47 -8.36 8.33 13.40
CA THR A 47 -8.14 9.74 13.12
C THR A 47 -7.20 9.84 11.91
N VAL A 48 -7.78 10.05 10.73
CA VAL A 48 -7.02 10.14 9.47
C VAL A 48 -6.40 11.51 9.32
N ILE A 49 -5.08 11.54 9.09
CA ILE A 49 -4.29 12.72 8.72
C ILE A 49 -4.02 12.59 7.22
N ALA A 50 -4.88 13.20 6.42
CA ALA A 50 -4.81 13.17 4.97
C ALA A 50 -3.76 14.17 4.48
N ASN A 51 -2.63 13.68 3.96
CA ASN A 51 -1.60 14.54 3.39
C ASN A 51 -1.67 14.54 1.86
N THR A 52 -1.71 15.72 1.29
CA THR A 52 -1.73 15.97 -0.16
C THR A 52 -0.48 16.69 -0.67
N ASP A 53 0.47 17.00 0.23
CA ASP A 53 1.69 17.70 -0.14
C ASP A 53 2.64 16.79 -0.93
N SER A 54 3.42 17.43 -1.81
CA SER A 54 4.46 16.74 -2.57
C SER A 54 5.58 16.21 -1.67
N LEU A 55 5.99 14.97 -1.92
CA LEU A 55 7.09 14.30 -1.22
C LEU A 55 8.43 14.40 -1.97
N LEU A 56 8.49 15.13 -3.08
CA LEU A 56 9.69 15.22 -3.92
C LEU A 56 10.84 15.97 -3.26
N ARG A 57 10.56 16.96 -2.42
CA ARG A 57 11.61 17.67 -1.68
C ARG A 57 12.16 16.78 -0.56
N ASP A 58 13.45 16.86 -0.32
CA ASP A 58 14.16 16.03 0.67
C ASP A 58 13.65 16.23 2.10
N ASP A 59 13.25 17.45 2.44
CA ASP A 59 12.75 17.86 3.75
C ASP A 59 11.25 17.66 3.95
N ALA A 60 10.49 17.49 2.87
CA ALA A 60 9.03 17.40 2.92
C ALA A 60 8.51 16.24 3.83
N PRO A 61 9.05 15.01 3.74
CA PRO A 61 8.61 13.93 4.61
C PRO A 61 8.76 14.24 6.10
N ALA A 62 9.88 14.86 6.49
CA ALA A 62 10.13 15.23 7.87
C ALA A 62 9.17 16.33 8.35
N ALA A 63 8.92 17.35 7.51
CA ALA A 63 7.99 18.44 7.80
C ALA A 63 6.55 17.92 7.97
N ILE A 64 6.09 17.02 7.07
CA ILE A 64 4.76 16.39 7.13
C ILE A 64 4.59 15.60 8.44
N VAL A 65 5.57 14.78 8.79
CA VAL A 65 5.53 13.98 10.03
C VAL A 65 5.54 14.89 11.26
N ALA A 66 6.36 15.93 11.28
CA ALA A 66 6.40 16.90 12.39
C ALA A 66 5.05 17.63 12.56
N GLN A 67 4.41 18.02 11.46
CA GLN A 67 3.08 18.65 11.48
C GLN A 67 1.99 17.67 11.94
N ALA A 68 2.07 16.40 11.52
CA ALA A 68 1.11 15.37 11.91
C ALA A 68 1.16 15.03 13.41
N GLY A 69 2.28 15.27 14.09
CA GLY A 69 2.50 14.89 15.48
C GLY A 69 2.64 13.37 15.65
N GLN A 70 2.06 12.80 16.70
CA GLN A 70 2.11 11.35 16.88
C GLN A 70 1.39 10.62 15.74
N ILE A 71 2.06 9.62 15.16
CA ILE A 71 1.53 8.77 14.09
C ILE A 71 1.61 7.32 14.57
N ASP A 72 0.46 6.64 14.67
CA ASP A 72 0.40 5.23 15.03
C ASP A 72 0.53 4.34 13.81
N VAL A 73 0.02 4.81 12.68
CA VAL A 73 0.06 4.12 11.39
C VAL A 73 0.50 5.09 10.29
N LEU A 74 1.48 4.68 9.48
CA LEU A 74 1.82 5.34 8.21
C LEU A 74 1.31 4.48 7.05
N VAL A 75 0.47 5.06 6.19
CA VAL A 75 0.12 4.49 4.89
C VAL A 75 0.83 5.30 3.80
N ALA A 76 1.92 4.76 3.28
CA ALA A 76 2.67 5.38 2.19
C ALA A 76 2.01 5.04 0.84
N ASN A 77 1.09 5.90 0.41
CA ASN A 77 0.44 5.82 -0.90
C ASN A 77 1.27 6.62 -1.90
N LEU A 78 2.38 6.02 -2.39
CA LEU A 78 3.27 6.61 -3.38
C LEU A 78 2.90 6.09 -4.77
N ALA A 79 2.36 6.93 -5.61
CA ALA A 79 1.96 6.54 -6.95
C ALA A 79 2.16 7.65 -7.98
N ILE A 80 2.46 7.23 -9.20
CA ILE A 80 2.51 8.04 -10.41
C ILE A 80 1.85 7.26 -11.54
N PRO A 81 1.36 7.89 -12.61
CA PRO A 81 1.03 7.19 -13.84
C PRO A 81 2.26 6.40 -14.33
N ALA A 82 2.07 5.11 -14.60
CA ALA A 82 3.18 4.25 -15.00
C ALA A 82 3.70 4.66 -16.39
N PRO A 83 5.00 4.98 -16.56
CA PRO A 83 5.59 5.18 -17.87
C PRO A 83 5.39 3.95 -18.76
N THR A 84 5.18 4.17 -20.06
CA THR A 84 4.99 3.11 -21.06
C THR A 84 6.05 3.28 -22.15
N THR A 85 7.30 2.93 -21.82
CA THR A 85 8.48 3.18 -22.65
C THR A 85 9.17 1.85 -22.99
N ALA A 86 9.61 1.68 -24.24
CA ALA A 86 10.39 0.51 -24.61
C ALA A 86 11.74 0.51 -23.86
N ALA A 87 12.25 -0.66 -23.48
CA ALA A 87 13.49 -0.75 -22.71
C ALA A 87 14.70 -0.11 -23.39
N THR A 88 14.69 -0.02 -24.74
CA THR A 88 15.71 0.65 -25.54
C THR A 88 15.56 2.19 -25.61
N GLU A 89 14.45 2.72 -25.10
CA GLU A 89 14.07 4.13 -25.22
C GLU A 89 13.97 4.84 -23.85
N VAL A 90 14.17 4.09 -22.75
CA VAL A 90 14.14 4.65 -21.41
C VAL A 90 15.23 5.71 -21.26
N SER A 91 14.82 6.93 -20.95
CA SER A 91 15.76 8.04 -20.71
C SER A 91 16.24 8.07 -19.26
N GLU A 92 17.39 8.73 -19.03
CA GLU A 92 17.92 8.99 -17.69
C GLU A 92 16.94 9.83 -16.85
N ASP A 93 16.20 10.74 -17.47
CA ASP A 93 15.20 11.55 -16.79
C ASP A 93 13.99 10.71 -16.37
N GLU A 94 13.43 9.86 -17.25
CA GLU A 94 12.36 8.92 -16.87
C GLU A 94 12.77 8.05 -15.68
N TRP A 95 13.99 7.51 -15.73
CA TRP A 95 14.54 6.69 -14.65
C TRP A 95 14.62 7.50 -13.35
N ARG A 96 15.27 8.65 -13.38
CA ARG A 96 15.49 9.51 -12.21
C ARG A 96 14.16 9.98 -11.60
N ASP A 97 13.25 10.50 -12.43
CA ASP A 97 11.97 11.04 -11.97
C ASP A 97 11.07 9.94 -11.37
N THR A 98 11.08 8.74 -11.96
CA THR A 98 10.33 7.60 -11.43
C THR A 98 10.85 7.19 -10.05
N PHE A 99 12.17 7.11 -9.87
CA PHE A 99 12.76 6.77 -8.57
C PHE A 99 12.58 7.90 -7.55
N ALA A 100 12.74 9.16 -7.95
CA ALA A 100 12.50 10.32 -7.09
C ALA A 100 11.05 10.35 -6.54
N ALA A 101 10.06 9.95 -7.35
CA ALA A 101 8.67 9.94 -6.94
C ALA A 101 8.27 8.70 -6.12
N LEU A 102 8.80 7.53 -6.45
CA LEU A 102 8.35 6.26 -5.88
C LEU A 102 9.27 5.68 -4.80
N VAL A 103 10.57 5.92 -4.89
CA VAL A 103 11.56 5.25 -4.03
C VAL A 103 12.13 6.20 -2.98
N ASP A 104 12.63 7.36 -3.40
CA ASP A 104 13.33 8.29 -2.51
C ASP A 104 12.50 8.79 -1.31
N PRO A 105 11.17 8.97 -1.41
CA PRO A 105 10.36 9.38 -0.26
C PRO A 105 10.31 8.32 0.85
N LEU A 106 10.44 7.02 0.55
CA LEU A 106 10.29 5.96 1.55
C LEU A 106 11.32 6.05 2.69
N PRO A 107 12.65 6.03 2.44
CA PRO A 107 13.63 6.13 3.51
C PRO A 107 13.53 7.45 4.27
N ARG A 108 13.04 8.53 3.64
CA ARG A 108 12.83 9.83 4.28
C ARG A 108 11.63 9.80 5.23
N LEU A 109 10.48 9.22 4.80
CA LEU A 109 9.31 8.99 5.63
C LEU A 109 9.64 8.08 6.82
N PHE A 110 10.35 6.99 6.56
CA PHE A 110 10.69 6.00 7.59
C PHE A 110 11.62 6.58 8.64
N ARG A 111 12.65 7.35 8.25
CA ARG A 111 13.51 8.08 9.20
C ARG A 111 12.73 9.06 10.07
N ALA A 112 11.65 9.62 9.54
CA ALA A 112 10.83 10.59 10.27
C ALA A 112 9.88 9.91 11.27
N VAL A 113 9.33 8.72 10.97
CA VAL A 113 8.31 8.07 11.84
C VAL A 113 8.88 6.99 12.76
N LEU A 114 9.90 6.22 12.31
CA LEU A 114 10.41 5.06 13.04
C LEU A 114 10.97 5.38 14.43
N PRO A 115 11.73 6.45 14.66
CA PRO A 115 12.29 6.72 15.98
C PRO A 115 11.21 6.75 17.08
N ALA A 116 10.12 7.47 16.86
CA ALA A 116 9.02 7.54 17.82
C ALA A 116 8.24 6.22 17.92
N MET A 117 8.10 5.45 16.84
CA MET A 117 7.47 4.13 16.87
C MET A 117 8.32 3.12 17.64
N ILE A 118 9.63 3.12 17.46
CA ILE A 118 10.59 2.26 18.18
C ILE A 118 10.61 2.60 19.66
N GLU A 119 10.68 3.89 20.01
CA GLU A 119 10.70 4.34 21.41
C GLU A 119 9.47 3.85 22.19
N ARG A 120 8.28 3.98 21.61
CA ARG A 120 7.04 3.53 22.26
C ARG A 120 6.71 2.05 22.06
N GLN A 121 7.56 1.29 21.34
CA GLN A 121 7.37 -0.13 21.03
C GLN A 121 6.01 -0.42 20.38
N ALA A 122 5.58 0.45 19.49
CA ALA A 122 4.30 0.33 18.77
C ALA A 122 4.27 1.18 17.50
N GLY A 123 3.90 0.58 16.39
CA GLY A 123 3.71 1.28 15.13
C GLY A 123 3.42 0.34 13.98
N LYS A 124 2.74 0.86 12.95
CA LYS A 124 2.52 0.11 11.71
C LYS A 124 2.82 0.97 10.51
N ILE A 125 3.46 0.38 9.52
CA ILE A 125 3.74 1.02 8.24
C ILE A 125 3.23 0.11 7.12
N LEU A 126 2.38 0.65 6.28
CA LEU A 126 1.87 -0.01 5.10
C LEU A 126 2.25 0.78 3.86
N VAL A 127 2.84 0.12 2.86
CA VAL A 127 3.17 0.74 1.58
C VAL A 127 2.24 0.21 0.49
N MET A 128 1.61 1.13 -0.23
CA MET A 128 0.80 0.81 -1.40
C MET A 128 1.73 0.63 -2.61
N GLY A 129 2.15 -0.61 -2.82
CA GLY A 129 3.09 -1.02 -3.85
C GLY A 129 2.41 -1.46 -5.15
N SER A 130 3.15 -2.19 -5.99
CA SER A 130 2.61 -2.72 -7.25
C SER A 130 3.06 -4.16 -7.51
N ALA A 131 2.14 -4.99 -8.00
CA ALA A 131 2.42 -6.34 -8.44
C ALA A 131 3.29 -6.40 -9.73
N SER A 132 3.52 -5.26 -10.41
CA SER A 132 4.49 -5.16 -11.50
C SER A 132 5.93 -5.46 -11.04
N ALA A 133 6.21 -5.33 -9.74
CA ALA A 133 7.46 -5.76 -9.12
C ALA A 133 7.60 -7.29 -9.02
N LEU A 134 6.49 -8.01 -9.05
CA LEU A 134 6.42 -9.46 -8.86
C LEU A 134 6.28 -10.21 -10.18
N ARG A 135 5.91 -9.52 -11.25
CA ARG A 135 5.74 -10.07 -12.59
C ARG A 135 6.13 -9.03 -13.63
N GLY A 136 7.01 -9.39 -14.57
CA GLY A 136 7.45 -8.49 -15.63
C GLY A 136 6.28 -7.99 -16.50
N MET A 137 6.31 -6.72 -16.83
CA MET A 137 5.37 -6.06 -17.72
C MET A 137 6.11 -5.44 -18.91
N LYS A 138 5.56 -5.62 -20.12
CA LYS A 138 6.11 -4.99 -21.33
C LYS A 138 6.03 -3.47 -21.19
N ARG A 139 7.11 -2.78 -21.61
CA ARG A 139 7.21 -1.32 -21.64
C ARG A 139 7.03 -0.62 -20.28
N ALA A 140 7.34 -1.33 -19.17
CA ALA A 140 7.23 -0.82 -17.81
C ALA A 140 8.47 -1.14 -16.96
N SER A 141 9.65 -1.23 -17.59
CA SER A 141 10.88 -1.63 -16.89
C SER A 141 11.25 -0.70 -15.76
N THR A 142 11.25 0.61 -16.00
CA THR A 142 11.56 1.65 -15.00
C THR A 142 10.57 1.60 -13.83
N TYR A 143 9.28 1.57 -14.13
CA TYR A 143 8.24 1.48 -13.11
C TYR A 143 8.35 0.20 -12.28
N SER A 144 8.55 -0.94 -12.93
CA SER A 144 8.68 -2.24 -12.24
C SER A 144 9.92 -2.28 -11.36
N ALA A 145 11.04 -1.67 -11.81
CA ALA A 145 12.27 -1.56 -11.02
C ALA A 145 12.06 -0.71 -9.76
N ALA A 146 11.45 0.47 -9.89
CA ALA A 146 11.14 1.34 -8.76
C ALA A 146 10.18 0.67 -7.76
N ARG A 147 9.14 -0.01 -8.26
CA ARG A 147 8.22 -0.79 -7.41
C ARG A 147 8.92 -1.97 -6.74
N GLY A 148 9.85 -2.64 -7.44
CA GLY A 148 10.70 -3.69 -6.85
C GLY A 148 11.59 -3.17 -5.72
N ALA A 149 12.19 -2.00 -5.91
CA ALA A 149 12.97 -1.33 -4.87
C ALA A 149 12.14 -1.03 -3.61
N GLN A 150 10.89 -0.57 -3.77
CA GLN A 150 9.97 -0.36 -2.65
C GLN A 150 9.75 -1.68 -1.86
N LEU A 151 9.44 -2.77 -2.56
CA LEU A 151 9.14 -4.05 -1.89
C LEU A 151 10.37 -4.62 -1.16
N ALA A 152 11.54 -4.58 -1.78
CA ALA A 152 12.78 -5.01 -1.16
C ALA A 152 13.14 -4.18 0.08
N TYR A 153 12.96 -2.85 0.02
CA TYR A 153 13.18 -1.96 1.14
C TYR A 153 12.28 -2.29 2.33
N ILE A 154 10.98 -2.52 2.09
CA ILE A 154 9.99 -2.86 3.10
C ILE A 154 10.30 -4.19 3.78
N GLN A 155 10.69 -5.21 3.00
CA GLN A 155 11.08 -6.52 3.54
C GLN A 155 12.25 -6.39 4.52
N SER A 156 13.27 -5.62 4.13
CA SER A 156 14.48 -5.40 4.95
C SER A 156 14.17 -4.64 6.23
N VAL A 157 13.49 -3.49 6.12
CA VAL A 157 13.14 -2.68 7.30
C VAL A 157 12.15 -3.41 8.20
N GLY A 158 11.19 -4.15 7.63
CA GLY A 158 10.25 -4.94 8.43
C GLY A 158 10.93 -5.91 9.38
N VAL A 159 11.94 -6.63 8.90
CA VAL A 159 12.75 -7.54 9.74
C VAL A 159 13.55 -6.78 10.80
N GLU A 160 14.13 -5.63 10.43
CA GLU A 160 14.95 -4.81 11.32
C GLU A 160 14.15 -4.26 12.51
N VAL A 161 12.93 -3.76 12.28
CA VAL A 161 12.14 -3.09 13.33
C VAL A 161 11.15 -3.99 14.06
N ALA A 162 10.98 -5.24 13.63
CA ALA A 162 10.08 -6.20 14.26
C ALA A 162 10.35 -6.41 15.78
N PRO A 163 11.61 -6.46 16.25
CA PRO A 163 11.90 -6.58 17.68
C PRO A 163 11.36 -5.42 18.53
N HIS A 164 11.05 -4.29 17.90
CA HIS A 164 10.47 -3.10 18.53
C HIS A 164 8.94 -3.06 18.45
N ASN A 165 8.31 -4.18 18.11
CA ASN A 165 6.85 -4.28 17.89
C ASN A 165 6.33 -3.26 16.86
N VAL A 166 7.13 -3.01 15.80
CA VAL A 166 6.74 -2.20 14.64
C VAL A 166 6.59 -3.14 13.44
N GLN A 167 5.41 -3.16 12.82
CA GLN A 167 5.13 -3.99 11.65
C GLN A 167 5.19 -3.14 10.38
N VAL A 168 5.99 -3.57 9.42
CA VAL A 168 6.13 -2.93 8.10
C VAL A 168 5.79 -3.94 7.03
N ASN A 169 4.78 -3.64 6.22
CA ASN A 169 4.29 -4.53 5.17
C ASN A 169 3.93 -3.74 3.91
N ALA A 170 3.66 -4.43 2.81
CA ALA A 170 3.20 -3.84 1.56
C ALA A 170 2.02 -4.60 0.95
N ILE A 171 1.15 -3.86 0.27
CA ILE A 171 0.19 -4.40 -0.68
C ILE A 171 0.76 -4.18 -2.09
N ALA A 172 0.93 -5.26 -2.85
CA ALA A 172 1.37 -5.22 -4.24
C ALA A 172 0.13 -5.26 -5.15
N GLN A 173 -0.32 -4.08 -5.57
CA GLN A 173 -1.55 -3.90 -6.33
C GLN A 173 -1.36 -4.12 -7.83
N ASN A 174 -2.36 -4.72 -8.48
CA ASN A 174 -2.64 -4.55 -9.91
C ASN A 174 -4.12 -4.85 -10.18
N PHE A 175 -4.69 -4.26 -11.23
CA PHE A 175 -6.11 -4.41 -11.55
C PHE A 175 -7.04 -4.07 -10.36
N VAL A 176 -6.63 -3.13 -9.52
CA VAL A 176 -7.49 -2.53 -8.49
C VAL A 176 -8.17 -1.30 -9.08
N ASN A 177 -9.49 -1.23 -8.92
CA ASN A 177 -10.29 -0.13 -9.45
C ASN A 177 -9.87 1.21 -8.83
N ASN A 178 -9.42 2.11 -9.66
CA ASN A 178 -9.18 3.51 -9.32
C ASN A 178 -9.35 4.38 -10.56
N PRO A 179 -9.76 5.66 -10.41
CA PRO A 179 -10.10 6.51 -11.54
C PRO A 179 -8.91 6.89 -12.43
N THR A 180 -7.68 6.79 -11.92
CA THR A 180 -6.47 7.16 -12.68
C THR A 180 -6.10 6.10 -13.70
N TYR A 181 -6.09 4.82 -13.31
CA TYR A 181 -5.70 3.73 -14.21
C TYR A 181 -6.88 3.12 -14.95
N PHE A 182 -8.06 3.14 -14.33
CA PHE A 182 -9.25 2.47 -14.84
C PHE A 182 -10.48 3.40 -14.81
N PRO A 183 -10.41 4.57 -15.50
CA PRO A 183 -11.57 5.44 -15.60
C PRO A 183 -12.72 4.74 -16.37
N PRO A 184 -13.97 5.22 -16.27
CA PRO A 184 -15.15 4.55 -16.85
C PRO A 184 -15.01 4.20 -18.32
N GLU A 185 -14.38 5.04 -19.12
CA GLU A 185 -14.14 4.82 -20.55
C GLU A 185 -13.17 3.66 -20.82
N VAL A 186 -12.17 3.48 -19.97
CA VAL A 186 -11.26 2.31 -20.03
C VAL A 186 -12.01 1.05 -19.64
N GLN A 187 -12.81 1.10 -18.58
CA GLN A 187 -13.58 -0.04 -18.12
C GLN A 187 -14.65 -0.47 -19.14
N ALA A 188 -15.27 0.47 -19.84
CA ALA A 188 -16.27 0.20 -20.89
C ALA A 188 -15.64 -0.35 -22.20
N ASN A 189 -14.33 -0.29 -22.38
CA ASN A 189 -13.67 -0.71 -23.62
C ASN A 189 -13.69 -2.25 -23.74
N PRO A 190 -14.29 -2.83 -24.81
CA PRO A 190 -14.35 -4.28 -25.01
C PRO A 190 -12.98 -4.96 -25.00
N ARG A 191 -11.94 -4.33 -25.56
CA ARG A 191 -10.56 -4.88 -25.57
C ARG A 191 -9.99 -4.97 -24.14
N PHE A 192 -10.32 -3.99 -23.30
CA PHE A 192 -9.93 -4.04 -21.89
C PHE A 192 -10.67 -5.16 -21.16
N GLN A 193 -11.97 -5.34 -21.41
CA GLN A 193 -12.76 -6.41 -20.81
C GLN A 193 -12.27 -7.80 -21.23
N GLU A 194 -11.90 -7.99 -22.50
CA GLU A 194 -11.28 -9.22 -22.98
C GLU A 194 -9.92 -9.48 -22.35
N ARG A 195 -9.08 -8.43 -22.24
CA ARG A 195 -7.79 -8.49 -21.55
C ARG A 195 -7.97 -8.90 -20.09
N LEU A 196 -8.91 -8.29 -19.41
CA LEU A 196 -9.21 -8.56 -17.99
C LEU A 196 -9.57 -10.02 -17.77
N LYS A 197 -10.49 -10.56 -18.59
CA LYS A 197 -10.89 -11.97 -18.54
C LYS A 197 -9.73 -12.95 -18.84
N ARG A 198 -8.82 -12.58 -19.73
CA ARG A 198 -7.68 -13.40 -20.11
C ARG A 198 -6.55 -13.37 -19.07
N GLU A 199 -6.27 -12.23 -18.48
CA GLU A 199 -5.07 -12.02 -17.65
C GLU A 199 -5.34 -12.08 -16.14
N VAL A 200 -6.58 -11.83 -15.71
CA VAL A 200 -6.97 -11.76 -14.30
C VAL A 200 -7.93 -12.91 -13.97
N PRO A 201 -7.49 -13.94 -13.24
CA PRO A 201 -8.34 -15.10 -12.90
C PRO A 201 -9.68 -14.73 -12.25
N LEU A 202 -9.73 -13.65 -11.47
CA LEU A 202 -10.97 -13.12 -10.87
C LEU A 202 -11.99 -12.66 -11.93
N GLY A 203 -11.55 -12.36 -13.15
CA GLY A 203 -12.38 -11.91 -14.28
C GLY A 203 -12.96 -10.50 -14.16
N ARG A 204 -12.60 -9.76 -13.10
CA ARG A 204 -13.00 -8.36 -12.86
C ARG A 204 -11.86 -7.57 -12.21
N LEU A 205 -12.01 -6.26 -12.17
CA LEU A 205 -11.17 -5.45 -11.27
C LEU A 205 -11.43 -5.83 -9.81
N VAL A 206 -10.40 -5.79 -8.99
CA VAL A 206 -10.56 -5.79 -7.53
C VAL A 206 -11.22 -4.47 -7.15
N GLY A 207 -12.22 -4.49 -6.28
CA GLY A 207 -12.85 -3.28 -5.78
C GLY A 207 -11.86 -2.41 -4.99
N ALA A 208 -11.93 -1.10 -5.16
CA ALA A 208 -11.09 -0.19 -4.38
C ALA A 208 -11.32 -0.37 -2.87
N GLU A 209 -12.57 -0.58 -2.48
CA GLU A 209 -12.94 -0.84 -1.09
C GLU A 209 -12.44 -2.20 -0.59
N GLU A 210 -12.47 -3.26 -1.42
CA GLU A 210 -11.91 -4.58 -1.06
C GLU A 210 -10.41 -4.47 -0.70
N ASP A 211 -9.66 -3.68 -1.47
CA ASP A 211 -8.24 -3.43 -1.23
C ASP A 211 -8.00 -2.56 0.02
N ALA A 212 -8.80 -1.50 0.19
CA ALA A 212 -8.69 -0.61 1.35
C ALA A 212 -9.09 -1.27 2.67
N GLU A 213 -10.08 -2.18 2.66
CA GLU A 213 -10.45 -3.01 3.81
C GLU A 213 -9.30 -3.95 4.22
N PHE A 214 -8.62 -4.54 3.23
CA PHE A 214 -7.43 -5.33 3.52
C PHE A 214 -6.28 -4.48 4.06
N ALA A 215 -6.11 -3.25 3.55
CA ALA A 215 -5.14 -2.30 4.09
C ALA A 215 -5.46 -1.96 5.56
N ALA A 216 -6.72 -1.70 5.89
CA ALA A 216 -7.15 -1.44 7.27
C ALA A 216 -6.91 -2.65 8.18
N TYR A 217 -7.17 -3.88 7.70
CA TYR A 217 -6.85 -5.11 8.40
C TYR A 217 -5.35 -5.21 8.74
N LEU A 218 -4.48 -5.00 7.75
CA LEU A 218 -3.02 -5.05 7.96
C LEU A 218 -2.52 -4.00 8.95
N CYS A 219 -3.25 -2.89 9.10
CA CYS A 219 -2.96 -1.83 10.06
C CYS A 219 -3.60 -2.04 11.44
N SER A 220 -4.44 -3.07 11.61
CA SER A 220 -5.10 -3.41 12.88
C SER A 220 -4.23 -4.31 13.77
N GLU A 221 -4.63 -4.45 15.04
CA GLU A 221 -3.99 -5.37 15.99
C GLU A 221 -4.11 -6.85 15.56
N SER A 222 -5.10 -7.20 14.74
CA SER A 222 -5.30 -8.56 14.25
C SER A 222 -4.20 -9.01 13.27
N ALA A 223 -3.36 -8.10 12.80
CA ALA A 223 -2.31 -8.34 11.82
C ALA A 223 -0.88 -8.19 12.40
N ASN A 224 -0.72 -8.28 13.73
CA ASN A 224 0.60 -8.11 14.38
C ASN A 224 1.63 -9.19 14.00
N CYS A 225 1.20 -10.33 13.49
CA CYS A 225 2.09 -11.42 13.06
C CYS A 225 2.75 -11.19 11.69
N PHE A 226 2.32 -10.19 10.92
CA PHE A 226 2.90 -9.93 9.59
C PHE A 226 4.05 -8.96 9.67
N VAL A 227 5.21 -9.39 9.22
CA VAL A 227 6.48 -8.66 9.26
C VAL A 227 7.19 -8.78 7.93
N GLY A 228 7.47 -7.66 7.27
CA GLY A 228 8.17 -7.63 6.00
C GLY A 228 7.43 -8.34 4.86
N GLN A 229 6.09 -8.45 4.94
CA GLN A 229 5.33 -9.19 3.95
C GLN A 229 4.87 -8.32 2.80
N VAL A 230 4.80 -8.94 1.63
CA VAL A 230 4.26 -8.34 0.41
C VAL A 230 3.04 -9.14 -0.02
N PHE A 231 1.88 -8.52 0.03
CA PHE A 231 0.61 -9.16 -0.29
C PHE A 231 0.12 -8.76 -1.68
N PRO A 232 0.08 -9.68 -2.67
CA PRO A 232 -0.49 -9.38 -3.98
C PRO A 232 -2.01 -9.22 -3.90
N VAL A 233 -2.52 -8.01 -4.19
CA VAL A 233 -3.94 -7.73 -4.39
C VAL A 233 -4.14 -7.40 -5.87
N CYS A 234 -4.42 -8.42 -6.67
CA CYS A 234 -4.37 -8.32 -8.12
C CYS A 234 -5.32 -9.29 -8.86
N GLY A 235 -6.34 -9.82 -8.17
CA GLY A 235 -7.30 -10.76 -8.74
C GLY A 235 -6.70 -12.06 -9.28
N GLY A 236 -5.51 -12.47 -8.77
CA GLY A 236 -4.80 -13.66 -9.23
C GLY A 236 -3.86 -13.43 -10.42
N TRP A 237 -3.65 -12.18 -10.84
CA TRP A 237 -2.70 -11.85 -11.91
C TRP A 237 -1.26 -12.29 -11.60
N VAL A 238 -0.88 -12.27 -10.32
CA VAL A 238 0.34 -12.88 -9.78
C VAL A 238 -0.08 -13.94 -8.76
N PRO A 239 -0.17 -15.21 -9.12
CA PRO A 239 -0.41 -16.29 -8.17
C PRO A 239 0.88 -16.63 -7.42
N ARG A 240 0.96 -16.28 -6.15
CA ARG A 240 2.07 -16.62 -5.25
C ARG A 240 1.57 -16.97 -3.87
#